data_ed5e54639b005c85b9e09bb60f2437a7
#
_entry.id   ed5e54639b005c85b9e09bb60f2437a7
#
_cell.length_a   1.000
_cell.length_b   1.000
_cell.length_c   1.000
_cell.angle_alpha   90.00
_cell.angle_beta   90.00
_cell.angle_gamma   90.00
#
_symmetry.space_group_name_H-M   'P 1'
#
loop_
_entity.id
_entity.type
_entity.pdbx_description
1 polymer ?
#
loop_
_entity_poly.entity_id
_entity_poly.type
_entity_poly.pdbx_seq_one_letter_code
_entity_poly.pdbx_strand_id
1 'polypeptide(L)'
;MIYISHLLPDHEMNEIIEQTGVGIESIEFSIADNLDHLNDSIGSYRERLKFMDCRGLTLHGPFMNIDPAAFDSEVRKITMMRFHQTYTAGPSIILKKTWKILPSPM
;
A
#
# COMPACT_ATOMS: atom_id res chain seq x y z
N MET A 1 -3.35 -4.72 -16.42
CA MET A 1 -3.86 -3.44 -15.88
C MET A 1 -2.67 -2.53 -15.57
N ILE A 2 -2.83 -1.25 -15.82
CA ILE A 2 -1.83 -0.25 -15.44
C ILE A 2 -2.20 0.29 -14.06
N TYR A 3 -1.22 0.45 -13.20
CA TYR A 3 -1.37 0.99 -11.85
C TYR A 3 -0.66 2.33 -11.76
N ILE A 4 -1.24 3.28 -11.04
CA ILE A 4 -0.60 4.55 -10.75
C ILE A 4 -0.44 4.73 -9.23
N SER A 5 0.65 5.35 -8.83
CA SER A 5 0.94 5.59 -7.42
C SER A 5 -0.03 6.61 -6.83
N HIS A 6 -0.50 6.33 -5.63
CA HIS A 6 -1.45 7.18 -4.91
C HIS A 6 -0.72 8.37 -4.28
N LEU A 7 -0.28 9.30 -5.14
CA LEU A 7 0.47 10.48 -4.73
C LEU A 7 -0.37 11.75 -4.74
N LEU A 8 -1.58 11.69 -5.28
CA LEU A 8 -2.51 12.82 -5.35
C LEU A 8 -3.61 12.65 -4.30
N PRO A 9 -4.31 13.74 -3.95
CA PRO A 9 -5.49 13.64 -3.11
C PRO A 9 -6.53 12.67 -3.69
N ASP A 10 -7.33 12.07 -2.83
CA ASP A 10 -8.24 11.00 -3.20
C ASP A 10 -9.20 11.39 -4.33
N HIS A 11 -9.73 12.61 -4.31
CA HIS A 11 -10.66 13.05 -5.34
C HIS A 11 -10.00 13.18 -6.72
N GLU A 12 -8.74 13.61 -6.76
CA GLU A 12 -7.99 13.70 -8.02
C GLU A 12 -7.62 12.30 -8.54
N MET A 13 -7.23 11.39 -7.64
CA MET A 13 -6.99 10.00 -7.99
C MET A 13 -8.25 9.38 -8.58
N ASN A 14 -9.40 9.62 -7.96
CA ASN A 14 -10.66 9.04 -8.42
C ASN A 14 -11.06 9.56 -9.81
N GLU A 15 -10.83 10.84 -10.10
CA GLU A 15 -11.06 11.39 -11.43
C GLU A 15 -10.26 10.66 -12.51
N ILE A 16 -8.97 10.41 -12.23
CA ILE A 16 -8.10 9.68 -13.17
C ILE A 16 -8.58 8.24 -13.34
N ILE A 17 -8.95 7.58 -12.26
CA ILE A 17 -9.44 6.20 -12.30
C ILE A 17 -10.72 6.09 -13.13
N GLU A 18 -11.66 7.00 -12.93
CA GLU A 18 -12.92 7.00 -13.66
C GLU A 18 -12.70 7.21 -15.15
N GLN A 19 -11.74 8.05 -15.54
CA GLN A 19 -11.44 8.35 -16.93
C GLN A 19 -10.63 7.27 -17.63
N THR A 20 -9.75 6.57 -16.92
CA THR A 20 -8.73 5.70 -17.52
C THR A 20 -8.86 4.23 -17.15
N GLY A 21 -9.52 3.92 -16.04
CA GLY A 21 -9.67 2.55 -15.57
C GLY A 21 -8.40 1.95 -14.97
N VAL A 22 -7.39 2.78 -14.63
CA VAL A 22 -6.15 2.31 -13.99
C VAL A 22 -6.41 1.83 -12.56
N GLY A 23 -5.53 0.95 -12.07
CA GLY A 23 -5.50 0.57 -10.66
C GLY A 23 -4.67 1.54 -9.82
N ILE A 24 -4.66 1.32 -8.53
CA ILE A 24 -3.92 2.13 -7.57
C ILE A 24 -2.73 1.34 -7.04
N GLU A 25 -1.55 1.95 -7.02
CA GLU A 25 -0.43 1.51 -6.22
C GLU A 25 -0.44 2.33 -4.93
N SER A 26 -0.81 1.70 -3.81
CA SER A 26 -0.85 2.39 -2.52
C SER A 26 0.54 2.55 -1.95
N ILE A 27 0.85 3.74 -1.44
CA ILE A 27 2.08 4.02 -0.70
C ILE A 27 1.83 4.13 0.81
N GLU A 28 0.59 4.01 1.27
CA GLU A 28 0.25 4.15 2.69
C GLU A 28 1.06 3.22 3.59
N PHE A 29 1.29 1.99 3.14
CA PHE A 29 1.94 0.94 3.92
C PHE A 29 3.44 0.84 3.64
N SER A 30 4.01 1.83 2.97
CA SER A 30 5.45 2.00 2.84
C SER A 30 6.01 2.98 3.87
N ILE A 31 5.15 3.66 4.61
CA ILE A 31 5.51 4.72 5.55
C ILE A 31 5.54 4.14 6.96
N ALA A 32 6.69 4.27 7.64
CA ALA A 32 6.89 3.67 8.96
C ALA A 32 5.85 4.13 10.00
N ASP A 33 5.50 5.40 9.99
CA ASP A 33 4.51 5.93 10.93
C ASP A 33 3.15 5.25 10.76
N ASN A 34 2.74 5.02 9.51
CA ASN A 34 1.50 4.29 9.24
C ASN A 34 1.58 2.83 9.68
N LEU A 35 2.75 2.21 9.54
CA LEU A 35 2.97 0.83 9.97
C LEU A 35 3.01 0.70 11.48
N ASP A 36 3.45 1.73 12.19
CA ASP A 36 3.42 1.77 13.66
C ASP A 36 1.98 1.82 14.20
N HIS A 37 1.03 2.28 13.38
CA HIS A 37 -0.39 2.36 13.70
C HIS A 37 -1.20 1.52 12.71
N LEU A 38 -0.78 0.27 12.51
CA LEU A 38 -1.22 -0.56 11.40
C LEU A 38 -2.73 -0.73 11.30
N ASN A 39 -3.38 -1.09 12.41
CA ASN A 39 -4.82 -1.33 12.41
C ASN A 39 -5.63 -0.08 12.09
N ASP A 40 -5.21 1.06 12.64
CA ASP A 40 -5.86 2.35 12.36
C ASP A 40 -5.65 2.75 10.90
N SER A 41 -4.43 2.53 10.38
CA SER A 41 -4.10 2.84 8.99
C SER A 41 -4.89 1.98 8.01
N ILE A 42 -5.05 0.69 8.30
CA ILE A 42 -5.86 -0.23 7.49
C ILE A 42 -7.31 0.24 7.47
N GLY A 43 -7.88 0.52 8.64
CA GLY A 43 -9.27 0.95 8.76
C GLY A 43 -9.53 2.26 8.03
N SER A 44 -8.65 3.23 8.22
CA SER A 44 -8.74 4.54 7.56
C SER A 44 -8.66 4.42 6.04
N TYR A 45 -7.71 3.65 5.53
CA TYR A 45 -7.53 3.49 4.10
C TYR A 45 -8.70 2.74 3.45
N ARG A 46 -9.21 1.71 4.12
CA ARG A 46 -10.41 0.99 3.67
C ARG A 46 -11.60 1.93 3.51
N GLU A 47 -11.82 2.82 4.47
CA GLU A 47 -12.91 3.80 4.39
C GLU A 47 -12.70 4.76 3.21
N ARG A 48 -11.50 5.22 2.99
CA ARG A 48 -11.17 6.10 1.85
C ARG A 48 -11.43 5.40 0.52
N LEU A 49 -11.03 4.13 0.39
CA LEU A 49 -11.22 3.37 -0.84
C LEU A 49 -12.70 3.14 -1.19
N LYS A 50 -13.60 3.17 -0.23
CA LYS A 50 -15.04 3.02 -0.48
C LYS A 50 -15.60 4.15 -1.33
N PHE A 51 -14.99 5.33 -1.29
CA PHE A 51 -15.42 6.49 -2.05
C PHE A 51 -14.70 6.62 -3.39
N MET A 52 -13.89 5.63 -3.75
CA MET A 52 -13.13 5.62 -4.99
C MET A 52 -13.54 4.41 -5.85
N ASP A 53 -13.55 4.58 -7.16
CA ASP A 53 -13.81 3.47 -8.08
C ASP A 53 -12.53 2.66 -8.31
N CYS A 54 -11.97 2.13 -7.23
CA CYS A 54 -10.74 1.37 -7.27
C CYS A 54 -10.97 0.00 -7.90
N ARG A 55 -10.35 -0.24 -9.05
CA ARG A 55 -10.52 -1.47 -9.83
C ARG A 55 -9.39 -2.48 -9.63
N GLY A 56 -8.32 -2.08 -9.01
CA GLY A 56 -7.19 -2.92 -8.69
C GLY A 56 -6.28 -2.21 -7.70
N LEU A 57 -5.62 -2.98 -6.86
CA LEU A 57 -4.76 -2.43 -5.81
C LEU A 57 -3.46 -3.21 -5.72
N THR A 58 -2.34 -2.48 -5.68
CA THR A 58 -1.04 -3.01 -5.27
C THR A 58 -0.54 -2.21 -4.08
N LEU A 59 0.31 -2.81 -3.28
CA LEU A 59 0.92 -2.13 -2.15
C LEU A 59 2.41 -1.97 -2.41
N HIS A 60 2.89 -0.74 -2.29
CA HIS A 60 4.33 -0.47 -2.30
C HIS A 60 4.93 -0.87 -0.97
N GLY A 61 5.98 -1.68 -0.98
CA GLY A 61 6.67 -2.08 0.24
C GLY A 61 7.44 -0.92 0.87
N PRO A 62 7.80 -1.03 2.15
CA PRO A 62 8.60 -0.01 2.83
C PRO A 62 10.01 0.04 2.22
N PHE A 63 10.57 1.25 2.09
CA PHE A 63 11.87 1.41 1.43
C PHE A 63 12.79 2.43 2.10
N MET A 64 12.28 3.33 2.92
CA MET A 64 13.10 4.40 3.51
C MET A 64 13.83 3.89 4.74
N ASN A 65 15.17 4.10 4.75
CA ASN A 65 16.05 3.77 5.87
C ASN A 65 16.06 2.28 6.26
N ILE A 66 15.66 1.40 5.34
CA ILE A 66 15.70 -0.05 5.55
C ILE A 66 16.38 -0.74 4.38
N ASP A 67 16.98 -1.90 4.66
CA ASP A 67 17.71 -2.66 3.65
C ASP A 67 17.74 -4.14 4.03
N PRO A 68 17.14 -5.03 3.24
CA PRO A 68 17.16 -6.46 3.54
C PRO A 68 18.55 -7.10 3.43
N ALA A 69 19.48 -6.43 2.75
CA ALA A 69 20.84 -6.89 2.55
C ALA A 69 21.85 -6.15 3.44
N ALA A 70 21.39 -5.40 4.43
CA ALA A 70 22.27 -4.63 5.31
C ALA A 70 23.24 -5.54 6.08
N PHE A 71 24.45 -5.07 6.31
CA PHE A 71 25.40 -5.76 7.16
C PHE A 71 24.97 -5.79 8.63
N ASP A 72 24.30 -4.72 9.07
CA ASP A 72 23.80 -4.63 10.43
C ASP A 72 22.57 -5.53 10.58
N SER A 73 22.69 -6.54 11.49
CA SER A 73 21.60 -7.49 11.73
C SER A 73 20.33 -6.83 12.28
N GLU A 74 20.47 -5.75 13.03
CA GLU A 74 19.31 -5.04 13.57
C GLU A 74 18.55 -4.31 12.46
N VAL A 75 19.27 -3.76 11.48
CA VAL A 75 18.63 -3.17 10.30
C VAL A 75 17.89 -4.22 9.50
N ARG A 76 18.45 -5.41 9.32
CA ARG A 76 17.77 -6.52 8.63
C ARG A 76 16.50 -6.94 9.38
N LYS A 77 16.55 -7.05 10.71
CA LYS A 77 15.38 -7.43 11.52
C LYS A 77 14.25 -6.41 11.37
N ILE A 78 14.56 -5.12 11.47
CA ILE A 78 13.57 -4.05 11.30
C ILE A 78 12.99 -4.09 9.89
N THR A 79 13.84 -4.28 8.89
CA THR A 79 13.42 -4.37 7.49
C THR A 79 12.39 -5.49 7.29
N MET A 80 12.69 -6.69 7.80
CA MET A 80 11.79 -7.82 7.68
C MET A 80 10.48 -7.61 8.44
N MET A 81 10.54 -6.97 9.61
CA MET A 81 9.35 -6.62 10.37
C MET A 81 8.45 -5.67 9.56
N ARG A 82 9.02 -4.65 8.94
CA ARG A 82 8.27 -3.67 8.13
C ARG A 82 7.65 -4.33 6.91
N PHE A 83 8.38 -5.20 6.22
CA PHE A 83 7.83 -5.97 5.09
C PHE A 83 6.66 -6.83 5.52
N HIS A 84 6.79 -7.50 6.67
CA HIS A 84 5.71 -8.33 7.20
C HIS A 84 4.47 -7.50 7.52
N GLN A 85 4.64 -6.32 8.08
CA GLN A 85 3.53 -5.41 8.36
C GLN A 85 2.78 -5.01 7.07
N THR A 86 3.51 -4.63 6.04
CA THR A 86 2.91 -4.29 4.74
C THR A 86 2.19 -5.48 4.13
N TYR A 87 2.82 -6.65 4.17
CA TYR A 87 2.21 -7.87 3.66
C TYR A 87 0.92 -8.22 4.41
N THR A 88 0.92 -8.05 5.72
CA THR A 88 -0.26 -8.30 6.57
C THR A 88 -1.41 -7.34 6.24
N ALA A 89 -1.09 -6.09 5.90
CA ALA A 89 -2.10 -5.11 5.54
C ALA A 89 -2.88 -5.49 4.27
N GLY A 90 -2.22 -6.14 3.32
CA GLY A 90 -2.79 -6.45 2.01
C GLY A 90 -4.15 -7.15 2.10
N PRO A 91 -4.25 -8.36 2.64
CA PRO A 91 -5.53 -9.08 2.73
C PRO A 91 -6.59 -8.32 3.50
N SER A 92 -6.19 -7.52 4.49
CA SER A 92 -7.11 -6.76 5.34
C SER A 92 -7.76 -5.59 4.62
N ILE A 93 -7.22 -5.15 3.48
CA ILE A 93 -7.75 -4.02 2.72
C ILE A 93 -8.68 -4.48 1.60
N ILE A 94 -8.65 -5.74 1.21
CA ILE A 94 -9.48 -6.24 0.11
C ILE A 94 -10.96 -6.04 0.46
N LEU A 95 -11.63 -5.22 -0.33
CA LEU A 95 -13.06 -4.92 -0.16
C LEU A 95 -13.92 -5.60 -1.20
N LYS A 96 -13.33 -6.01 -2.33
CA LYS A 96 -14.02 -6.66 -3.45
C LYS A 96 -13.29 -7.93 -3.83
N LYS A 97 -14.07 -8.99 -4.13
CA LYS A 97 -13.50 -10.30 -4.50
C LYS A 97 -12.66 -10.27 -5.79
N THR A 98 -12.90 -9.31 -6.66
CA THR A 98 -12.20 -9.17 -7.93
C THR A 98 -10.84 -8.48 -7.80
N TRP A 99 -10.54 -7.90 -6.63
CA TRP A 99 -9.28 -7.22 -6.44
C TRP A 99 -8.16 -8.22 -6.17
N LYS A 100 -7.02 -7.95 -6.78
CA LYS A 100 -5.78 -8.69 -6.51
C LYS A 100 -4.80 -7.74 -5.85
N ILE A 101 -4.17 -8.21 -4.79
CA ILE A 101 -3.10 -7.47 -4.14
C ILE A 101 -1.79 -8.08 -4.60
N LEU A 102 -0.97 -7.25 -5.27
CA LEU A 102 0.32 -7.65 -5.77
C LEU A 102 1.38 -6.85 -5.02
N PRO A 103 2.44 -7.51 -4.46
CA PRO A 103 3.53 -6.76 -3.87
C PRO A 103 4.25 -5.96 -4.94
N SER A 104 4.48 -4.66 -4.68
CA SER A 104 5.28 -3.84 -5.56
C SER A 104 6.76 -4.17 -5.38
N PRO A 105 7.56 -4.19 -6.46
CA PRO A 105 9.01 -4.27 -6.34
C PRO A 105 9.54 -3.01 -5.66
N MET A 106 10.54 -3.20 -4.86
CA MET A 106 11.20 -2.07 -4.21
C MET A 106 12.37 -1.56 -5.02
#